data_9d75094c15b23a48445e8fe812c47190
#
_entry.id   9d75094c15b23a48445e8fe812c47190
#
_cell.length_a   1.000
_cell.length_b   1.000
_cell.length_c   1.000
_cell.angle_alpha   90.00
_cell.angle_beta   90.00
_cell.angle_gamma   90.00
#
_symmetry.space_group_name_H-M   'P 1'
#
loop_
_entity.id
_entity.type
_entity.pdbx_description
1 polymer ?
#
loop_
_entity_poly.entity_id
_entity_poly.type
_entity_poly.pdbx_seq_one_letter_code
_entity_poly.pdbx_strand_id
1 'polypeptide(L)' 'MYTVEFEHDTVEIIVLDDQGREDDLRVEIETDAVFISQFNSVLNEEMSIRITSEQWDEMLEALQSPEGSYIKRIKKL' A
#
# COMPACT_ATOMS: atom_id res chain seq x y z
N MET A 1 10.55 0.05 -6.69
CA MET A 1 10.33 -1.34 -7.14
C MET A 1 9.23 -1.99 -6.30
N TYR A 2 8.49 -2.87 -6.88
CA TYR A 2 7.45 -3.60 -6.15
C TYR A 2 7.37 -5.04 -6.64
N THR A 3 6.81 -5.90 -5.81
CA THR A 3 6.48 -7.27 -6.18
C THR A 3 5.02 -7.52 -5.85
N VAL A 4 4.39 -8.45 -6.60
CA VAL A 4 3.02 -8.85 -6.37
C VAL A 4 3.00 -10.37 -6.31
N GLU A 5 2.46 -10.91 -5.23
CA GLU A 5 2.34 -12.34 -5.06
C GLU A 5 0.89 -12.74 -4.83
N PHE A 6 0.49 -13.83 -5.48
CA PHE A 6 -0.84 -14.40 -5.30
C PHE A 6 -0.72 -15.68 -4.51
N GLU A 7 -1.57 -15.82 -3.51
CA GLU A 7 -1.61 -17.04 -2.72
C GLU A 7 -3.06 -17.33 -2.35
N HIS A 8 -3.62 -18.38 -2.99
CA HIS A 8 -5.04 -18.75 -2.83
C HIS A 8 -5.94 -17.58 -3.20
N ASP A 9 -6.60 -16.98 -2.20
CA ASP A 9 -7.52 -15.87 -2.39
C ASP A 9 -6.97 -14.55 -1.84
N THR A 10 -5.67 -14.49 -1.59
CA THR A 10 -5.02 -13.26 -1.13
C THR A 10 -4.00 -12.76 -2.13
N VAL A 11 -3.75 -11.46 -2.09
CA VAL A 11 -2.72 -10.81 -2.90
C VAL A 11 -1.82 -10.02 -1.96
N GLU A 12 -0.52 -10.20 -2.08
CA GLU A 12 0.44 -9.43 -1.32
C GLU A 12 1.25 -8.56 -2.27
N ILE A 13 1.25 -7.26 -2.00
CA ILE A 13 2.07 -6.29 -2.73
C ILE A 13 3.14 -5.82 -1.77
N ILE A 14 4.39 -5.90 -2.19
CA ILE A 14 5.51 -5.39 -1.41
C ILE A 14 6.16 -4.28 -2.22
N VAL A 15 6.19 -3.08 -1.65
CA VAL A 15 6.85 -1.93 -2.27
C VAL A 15 8.17 -1.71 -1.57
N LEU A 16 9.25 -1.89 -2.31
CA LEU A 16 10.60 -1.80 -1.77
C LEU A 16 11.05 -0.34 -1.73
N ASP A 17 11.70 0.04 -0.65
CA ASP A 17 12.37 1.33 -0.60
C ASP A 17 13.76 1.17 -1.19
N ASP A 18 13.90 1.56 -2.44
CA ASP A 18 15.16 1.42 -3.17
C ASP A 18 16.29 2.28 -2.62
N GLN A 19 15.96 3.27 -1.81
CA GLN A 19 16.96 4.16 -1.22
C GLN A 19 17.41 3.73 0.17
N GLY A 20 16.79 2.70 0.73
CA GLY A 20 17.16 2.16 2.02
C GLY A 20 16.89 3.08 3.20
N ARG A 21 15.99 4.04 3.05
CA ARG A 21 15.65 4.99 4.12
C ARG A 21 14.61 4.46 5.07
N GLU A 22 13.70 3.66 4.52
CA GLU A 22 12.58 3.10 5.26
C GLU A 22 12.49 1.61 4.98
N ASP A 23 11.74 0.92 5.81
CA ASP A 23 11.47 -0.49 5.56
C ASP A 23 10.41 -0.63 4.46
N ASP A 24 10.33 -1.83 3.89
CA ASP A 24 9.41 -2.11 2.80
C ASP A 24 7.96 -1.96 3.25
N LEU A 25 7.14 -1.42 2.36
CA LEU A 25 5.71 -1.31 2.59
C LEU A 25 5.03 -2.58 2.10
N ARG A 26 4.18 -3.17 2.92
CA ARG A 26 3.40 -4.35 2.57
C ARG A 26 1.93 -4.01 2.51
N VAL A 27 1.27 -4.49 1.48
CA VAL A 27 -0.18 -4.40 1.34
C VAL A 27 -0.71 -5.80 1.09
N GLU A 28 -1.49 -6.31 2.03
CA GLU A 28 -2.09 -7.63 1.91
C GLU A 28 -3.59 -7.47 1.67
N ILE A 29 -4.04 -7.92 0.50
CA ILE A 29 -5.43 -7.77 0.08
C ILE A 29 -6.12 -9.10 0.26
N GLU A 30 -7.11 -9.13 1.15
CA GLU A 30 -7.92 -10.30 1.41
C GLU A 30 -9.35 -10.06 0.91
N THR A 31 -10.22 -11.05 1.08
CA THR A 31 -11.58 -11.00 0.55
C THR A 31 -12.39 -9.81 1.11
N ASP A 32 -12.25 -9.54 2.39
CA ASP A 32 -13.08 -8.55 3.10
C ASP A 32 -12.29 -7.45 3.80
N ALA A 33 -10.97 -7.44 3.65
CA ALA A 33 -10.14 -6.47 4.32
C ALA A 33 -8.81 -6.29 3.58
N VAL A 34 -8.18 -5.15 3.83
CA VAL A 34 -6.83 -4.88 3.34
C VAL A 34 -5.99 -4.47 4.54
N PHE A 35 -4.80 -5.07 4.65
CA PHE A 35 -3.85 -4.74 5.71
C PHE A 35 -2.66 -4.03 5.08
N ILE A 36 -2.33 -2.86 5.62
CA ILE A 36 -1.18 -2.09 5.19
C ILE A 36 -0.22 -2.04 6.36
N SER A 37 1.01 -2.49 6.16
CA SER A 37 1.97 -2.59 7.23
C SER A 37 3.36 -2.15 6.79
N GLN A 38 4.12 -1.69 7.77
CA GLN A 38 5.51 -1.31 7.59
C GLN A 38 6.22 -1.48 8.93
N PHE A 39 7.40 -2.08 8.92
CA PHE A 39 8.20 -2.21 10.13
C PHE A 39 8.87 -0.86 10.42
N ASN A 40 8.80 -0.44 11.68
CA ASN A 40 9.48 0.77 12.12
C ASN A 40 10.76 0.37 12.86
N SER A 41 11.91 0.51 12.24
CA SER A 41 13.18 0.08 12.81
C SER A 41 13.60 0.95 13.98
N VAL A 42 13.14 2.19 14.05
CA VAL A 42 13.46 3.08 15.18
C VAL A 42 12.76 2.59 16.45
N LEU A 43 11.49 2.24 16.34
CA LEU A 43 10.70 1.74 17.46
C LEU A 43 10.82 0.23 17.65
N ASN A 44 11.42 -0.46 16.68
CA ASN A 44 11.54 -1.92 16.65
C ASN A 44 10.18 -2.60 16.76
N GLU A 45 9.19 -2.09 16.02
CA GLU A 45 7.86 -2.68 15.98
C GLU A 45 7.21 -2.49 14.63
N GLU A 46 6.28 -3.37 14.29
CA GLU A 46 5.53 -3.28 13.05
C GLU A 46 4.33 -2.37 13.22
N MET A 47 4.19 -1.43 12.30
CA MET A 47 3.03 -0.54 12.23
C MET A 47 2.07 -1.11 11.21
N SER A 48 0.82 -1.29 11.60
CA SER A 48 -0.16 -1.93 10.72
C SER A 48 -1.53 -1.29 10.90
N ILE A 49 -2.25 -1.14 9.79
CA ILE A 49 -3.64 -0.72 9.83
C ILE A 49 -4.47 -1.70 9.01
N ARG A 50 -5.72 -1.86 9.42
CA ARG A 50 -6.70 -2.65 8.70
C ARG A 50 -7.76 -1.72 8.15
N ILE A 51 -8.03 -1.83 6.86
CA ILE A 51 -9.11 -1.07 6.23
C ILE A 51 -10.09 -2.04 5.59
N THR A 52 -11.30 -1.58 5.35
CA THR A 52 -12.30 -2.41 4.69
C THR A 52 -12.02 -2.48 3.20
N SER A 53 -12.56 -3.51 2.55
CA SER A 53 -12.43 -3.61 1.10
C SER A 53 -13.11 -2.44 0.39
N GLU A 54 -14.22 -1.93 0.95
CA GLU A 54 -14.90 -0.77 0.41
C GLU A 54 -14.04 0.48 0.49
N GLN A 55 -13.35 0.68 1.61
CA GLN A 55 -12.44 1.82 1.76
C GLN A 55 -11.29 1.74 0.76
N TRP A 56 -10.76 0.55 0.57
CA TRP A 56 -9.71 0.32 -0.42
C TRP A 56 -10.18 0.65 -1.82
N ASP A 57 -11.37 0.15 -2.20
CA ASP A 57 -11.91 0.39 -3.52
C ASP A 57 -12.17 1.89 -3.76
N GLU A 58 -12.71 2.58 -2.77
CA GLU A 58 -12.95 4.01 -2.87
C GLU A 58 -11.65 4.81 -2.97
N MET A 59 -10.62 4.38 -2.28
CA MET A 59 -9.31 5.03 -2.39
C MET A 59 -8.75 4.90 -3.79
N LEU A 60 -8.84 3.71 -4.39
CA LEU A 60 -8.39 3.50 -5.76
C LEU A 60 -9.20 4.35 -6.74
N GLU A 61 -10.51 4.43 -6.54
CA GLU A 61 -11.37 5.26 -7.37
C GLU A 61 -11.00 6.73 -7.24
N ALA A 62 -10.73 7.19 -6.03
CA ALA A 62 -10.33 8.57 -5.79
C ALA A 62 -9.02 8.92 -6.50
N LEU A 63 -8.07 7.99 -6.52
CA LEU A 63 -6.80 8.20 -7.22
C LEU A 63 -6.97 8.34 -8.72
N GLN A 64 -8.06 7.79 -9.27
CA GLN A 64 -8.36 7.89 -10.70
C GLN A 64 -9.20 9.11 -11.03
N SER A 65 -9.69 9.84 -10.03
CA SER A 65 -10.42 11.07 -10.24
C SER A 65 -9.48 12.16 -10.80
N PRO A 66 -10.03 13.25 -11.36
CA PRO A 66 -9.19 14.34 -11.84
C PRO A 66 -8.28 14.92 -10.76
N GLU A 67 -8.75 15.02 -9.52
CA GLU A 67 -7.98 15.53 -8.39
C GLU A 67 -6.85 14.58 -8.03
N GLY A 68 -7.14 13.27 -7.97
CA GLY A 68 -6.13 12.26 -7.70
C GLY A 68 -5.06 12.22 -8.78
N SER A 69 -5.46 12.35 -10.04
CA SER A 69 -4.53 12.40 -11.17
C SER A 69 -3.65 13.64 -11.11
N TYR A 70 -4.20 14.75 -10.66
CA TYR A 70 -3.43 15.99 -10.50
C TYR A 70 -2.31 15.81 -9.49
N ILE A 71 -2.60 15.21 -8.35
CA ILE A 71 -1.58 14.96 -7.32
C ILE A 71 -0.47 14.06 -7.86
N LYS A 72 -0.83 13.03 -8.61
CA LYS A 72 0.17 12.13 -9.21
C LYS A 72 1.08 12.88 -10.17
N ARG A 73 0.55 13.82 -10.95
CA ARG A 73 1.34 14.59 -11.89
C ARG A 73 2.33 15.52 -11.17
N ILE A 74 1.90 16.13 -10.08
CA ILE A 74 2.77 17.00 -9.29
C ILE A 74 3.94 16.21 -8.73
N LYS A 75 3.68 15.02 -8.21
CA LYS A 75 4.73 14.20 -7.61
C LYS A 75 5.76 13.66 -8.59
N LYS A 76 5.47 13.72 -9.87
CA LYS A 76 6.42 13.27 -10.90
C LYS A 76 7.45 14.34 -11.26
N LEU A 77 7.28 15.51 -10.76
CA LEU A 77 8.26 16.57 -10.96
C LEU A 77 9.45 16.36 -10.04
#